data_cee6cd016a428969aec156366aa8c6d2
#
_entry.id   cee6cd016a428969aec156366aa8c6d2
#
_cell.length_a   1.000
_cell.length_b   1.000
_cell.length_c   1.000
_cell.angle_alpha   90.00
_cell.angle_beta   90.00
_cell.angle_gamma   90.00
#
_symmetry.space_group_name_H-M   'P 1'
#
loop_
_entity.id
_entity.type
_entity.pdbx_description
1 polymer ?
#
loop_
_entity_poly.entity_id
_entity_poly.type
_entity_poly.pdbx_seq_one_letter_code
_entity_poly.pdbx_strand_id
1 'polypeptide(L)'
;MGGLYLERYMWYTEKVTVQINESALRHGVAREDILCALALPLVDRLMPQYKNKYLLIGFDRNSNLLEIMYNVRTDGSYNVFHAMKCRKEFYHYVEESRYYV
;
A
#
# COMPACT_ATOMS: atom_id res chain seq x y z
N MET A 1 9.38 17.09 -8.95
CA MET A 1 8.96 16.79 -8.77
C MET A 1 8.93 16.29 -8.05
N GLY A 2 8.91 16.13 -7.77
CA GLY A 2 8.78 15.56 -7.18
C GLY A 2 8.07 14.97 -7.01
N GLY A 3 7.87 14.84 -7.11
CA GLY A 3 7.08 14.30 -6.81
C GLY A 3 6.50 13.19 -6.96
N LEU A 4 5.71 13.11 -7.34
CA LEU A 4 5.04 12.17 -7.50
C LEU A 4 4.88 11.84 -8.80
N TYR A 5 5.37 10.83 -9.25
CA TYR A 5 5.23 10.42 -10.49
C TYR A 5 4.37 9.33 -10.47
N LEU A 6 3.22 9.46 -10.90
CA LEU A 6 2.39 8.39 -10.88
C LEU A 6 2.59 7.47 -11.94
N GLU A 7 3.40 7.78 -12.84
CA GLU A 7 3.55 6.96 -13.87
C GLU A 7 4.24 5.85 -13.47
N ARG A 8 4.89 5.85 -12.61
CA ARG A 8 5.57 4.81 -12.34
C ARG A 8 5.94 4.72 -11.13
N TYR A 9 5.89 5.28 -10.52
CA TYR A 9 6.29 5.04 -9.43
C TYR A 9 6.21 5.82 -8.59
N MET A 10 6.47 5.96 -8.02
CA MET A 10 6.35 6.50 -7.12
C MET A 10 7.06 7.36 -6.77
N TRP A 11 7.19 8.04 -6.90
CA TRP A 11 7.60 9.02 -6.71
C TRP A 11 8.08 9.24 -5.49
N TYR A 12 8.29 9.54 -5.10
CA TYR A 12 8.65 9.86 -4.07
C TYR A 12 9.58 9.15 -3.62
N THR A 13 9.65 8.48 -3.70
CA THR A 13 10.47 7.75 -3.14
C THR A 13 11.24 7.43 -4.05
N GLU A 14 11.15 7.92 -4.89
CA GLU A 14 11.92 7.79 -5.83
C GLU A 14 12.61 6.65 -5.96
N LYS A 15 12.66 5.92 -5.24
CA LYS A 15 13.36 4.86 -5.41
C LYS A 15 12.60 3.65 -5.49
N VAL A 16 11.34 3.57 -5.30
CA VAL A 16 10.57 2.35 -5.29
C VAL A 16 9.74 2.27 -6.55
N THR A 17 9.89 1.20 -7.28
CA THR A 17 9.05 0.91 -8.41
C THR A 17 7.91 0.06 -7.94
N VAL A 18 6.69 0.37 -8.36
CA VAL A 18 5.51 -0.35 -7.95
C VAL A 18 4.87 -1.01 -9.16
N GLN A 19 4.61 -2.31 -9.05
CA GLN A 19 3.90 -3.00 -10.08
C GLN A 19 2.58 -3.43 -9.47
N ILE A 20 1.47 -3.11 -10.10
CA ILE A 20 0.15 -3.46 -9.60
C ILE A 20 -0.35 -4.65 -10.39
N ASN A 21 -0.43 -5.79 -9.71
CA ASN A 21 -0.89 -7.01 -10.32
C ASN A 21 -2.39 -6.92 -10.55
N GLU A 22 -2.88 -7.61 -11.57
CA GLU A 22 -4.31 -7.60 -11.85
C GLU A 22 -5.14 -8.06 -10.67
N SER A 23 -4.62 -8.97 -9.86
CA SER A 23 -5.35 -9.44 -8.69
C SER A 23 -5.64 -8.32 -7.72
N ALA A 24 -4.82 -7.26 -7.72
CA ALA A 24 -5.05 -6.13 -6.84
C ALA A 24 -6.21 -5.25 -7.31
N LEU A 25 -6.67 -5.44 -8.53
CA LEU A 25 -7.77 -4.64 -9.08
C LEU A 25 -9.11 -5.35 -8.97
N ARG A 26 -9.09 -6.57 -8.41
CA ARG A 26 -10.29 -7.40 -8.36
C ARG A 26 -11.43 -6.80 -7.56
N HIS A 27 -11.14 -6.04 -6.56
CA HIS A 27 -12.17 -5.47 -5.68
C HIS A 27 -12.57 -4.05 -6.10
N GLY A 28 -12.18 -3.63 -7.29
CA GLY A 28 -12.64 -2.35 -7.82
C GLY A 28 -11.89 -1.12 -7.38
N VAL A 29 -10.76 -1.28 -6.70
CA VAL A 29 -9.96 -0.14 -6.27
C VAL A 29 -9.14 0.34 -7.47
N ALA A 30 -9.18 1.63 -7.76
CA ALA A 30 -8.46 2.19 -8.88
C ALA A 30 -6.96 2.22 -8.61
N ARG A 31 -6.15 2.12 -9.67
CA ARG A 31 -4.70 2.19 -9.51
C ARG A 31 -4.27 3.47 -8.82
N GLU A 32 -4.89 4.59 -9.15
CA GLU A 32 -4.55 5.87 -8.55
C GLU A 32 -4.79 5.88 -7.05
N ASP A 33 -5.81 5.17 -6.61
CA ASP A 33 -6.12 5.09 -5.19
C ASP A 33 -5.10 4.20 -4.47
N ILE A 34 -4.65 3.14 -5.11
CA ILE A 34 -3.61 2.30 -4.55
C ILE A 34 -2.33 3.12 -4.40
N LEU A 35 -1.96 3.87 -5.43
CA LEU A 35 -0.74 4.68 -5.37
C LEU A 35 -0.85 5.77 -4.31
N CYS A 36 -2.04 6.33 -4.14
CA CYS A 36 -2.25 7.34 -3.11
C CYS A 36 -1.99 6.76 -1.72
N ALA A 37 -2.53 5.58 -1.45
CA ALA A 37 -2.33 4.94 -0.16
C ALA A 37 -0.87 4.56 0.06
N LEU A 38 -0.20 4.10 -0.99
CA LEU A 38 1.21 3.72 -0.87
C LEU A 38 2.10 4.93 -0.59
N ALA A 39 1.70 6.11 -1.04
CA ALA A 39 2.53 7.30 -0.86
C ALA A 39 2.55 7.81 0.57
N LEU A 40 1.47 7.63 1.31
CA LEU A 40 1.38 8.11 2.68
C LEU A 40 0.76 7.04 3.57
N PRO A 41 1.49 6.00 3.85
CA PRO A 41 0.92 4.89 4.62
C PRO A 41 0.75 5.24 6.08
N LEU A 42 -0.33 4.74 6.67
CA LEU A 42 -0.54 4.81 8.09
C LEU A 42 0.07 3.58 8.75
N VAL A 43 0.06 2.47 8.05
CA VAL A 43 0.60 1.20 8.53
C VAL A 43 1.34 0.57 7.37
N ASP A 44 2.52 0.02 7.63
CA ASP A 44 3.27 -0.71 6.60
C ASP A 44 4.13 -1.72 7.36
N ARG A 45 3.70 -2.96 7.35
CA ARG A 45 4.37 -3.94 8.18
C ARG A 45 4.41 -5.33 7.55
N LEU A 46 5.44 -6.08 7.86
CA LEU A 46 5.53 -7.47 7.44
C LEU A 46 4.49 -8.26 8.23
N MET A 47 3.74 -9.10 7.54
CA MET A 47 2.74 -9.92 8.21
C MET A 47 3.44 -11.08 8.92
N PRO A 48 3.07 -11.34 10.17
CA PRO A 48 3.85 -12.22 11.04
C PRO A 48 4.14 -13.62 10.55
N GLN A 49 3.29 -14.22 9.82
CA GLN A 49 3.48 -15.60 9.43
C GLN A 49 4.06 -15.76 8.05
N TYR A 50 4.50 -14.67 7.44
CA TYR A 50 4.96 -14.73 6.08
C TYR A 50 6.36 -14.13 5.99
N LYS A 51 7.14 -14.62 5.02
CA LYS A 51 8.48 -14.08 4.85
C LYS A 51 8.49 -12.81 4.02
N ASN A 52 7.50 -12.64 3.15
CA ASN A 52 7.52 -11.53 2.22
C ASN A 52 6.09 -11.15 1.84
N LYS A 53 5.30 -10.84 2.83
CA LYS A 53 3.94 -10.40 2.61
C LYS A 53 3.70 -9.24 3.55
N TYR A 54 3.56 -8.06 2.99
CA TYR A 54 3.41 -6.83 3.76
C TYR A 54 1.99 -6.34 3.69
N LEU A 55 1.51 -5.79 4.79
CA LEU A 55 0.22 -5.14 4.87
C LEU A 55 0.45 -3.66 5.00
N LEU A 56 -0.14 -2.90 4.08
CA LEU A 56 -0.08 -1.46 4.12
C LEU A 56 -1.51 -0.94 4.22
N ILE A 57 -1.75 0.02 5.09
CA ILE A 57 -3.05 0.66 5.21
C ILE A 57 -2.85 2.14 4.98
N GLY A 58 -3.62 2.73 4.11
CA GLY A 58 -3.54 4.14 3.83
C GLY A 58 -4.85 4.62 3.23
N PHE A 59 -4.99 5.92 3.05
CA PHE A 59 -6.22 6.49 2.52
C PHE A 59 -6.18 6.58 1.00
N ASP A 60 -7.32 6.36 0.39
CA ASP A 60 -7.48 6.62 -1.03
C ASP A 60 -7.71 8.12 -1.22
N ARG A 61 -7.98 8.53 -2.45
CA ARG A 61 -8.17 9.96 -2.78
C ARG A 61 -9.41 10.56 -2.12
N ASN A 62 -10.32 9.71 -1.66
CA ASN A 62 -11.55 10.17 -1.02
C ASN A 62 -11.55 9.91 0.48
N SER A 63 -10.39 9.70 1.04
CA SER A 63 -10.23 9.50 2.48
C SER A 63 -10.86 8.20 3.01
N ASN A 64 -10.97 7.21 2.17
CA ASN A 64 -11.41 5.88 2.60
C ASN A 64 -10.16 5.04 2.90
N LEU A 65 -10.19 4.28 3.97
CA LEU A 65 -9.07 3.42 4.30
C LEU A 65 -9.04 2.23 3.37
N LEU A 66 -7.86 1.96 2.82
CA LEU A 66 -7.62 0.79 2.00
C LEU A 66 -6.63 -0.12 2.70
N GLU A 67 -6.80 -1.42 2.53
CA GLU A 67 -5.78 -2.39 2.88
C GLU A 67 -5.12 -2.83 1.60
N ILE A 68 -3.82 -2.84 1.58
CA ILE A 68 -3.03 -3.20 0.42
C ILE A 68 -2.01 -4.24 0.87
N MET A 69 -1.82 -5.27 0.07
CA MET A 69 -0.81 -6.25 0.37
C MET A 69 0.16 -6.34 -0.78
N TYR A 70 1.43 -6.47 -0.46
CA TYR A 70 2.47 -6.52 -1.47
C TYR A 70 3.63 -7.39 -1.03
N ASN A 71 4.42 -7.81 -2.01
CA ASN A 71 5.70 -8.46 -1.79
C ASN A 71 6.78 -7.51 -2.25
N VAL A 72 7.99 -7.70 -1.74
CA VAL A 72 9.15 -6.96 -2.21
C VAL A 72 9.98 -7.92 -3.05
N ARG A 73 10.28 -7.52 -4.28
CA ARG A 73 11.06 -8.35 -5.17
C ARG A 73 12.53 -8.20 -4.90
N THR A 74 13.33 -9.07 -5.49
CA THR A 74 14.78 -9.05 -5.27
C THR A 74 15.41 -7.74 -5.70
N ASP A 75 14.81 -7.03 -6.66
CA ASP A 75 15.33 -5.74 -7.09
C ASP A 75 14.79 -4.58 -6.24
N GLY A 76 14.04 -4.88 -5.21
CA GLY A 76 13.48 -3.86 -4.32
C GLY A 76 12.14 -3.31 -4.76
N SER A 77 11.63 -3.72 -5.92
CA SER A 77 10.34 -3.23 -6.37
C SER A 77 9.21 -3.91 -5.61
N TYR A 78 8.06 -3.25 -5.55
CA TYR A 78 6.90 -3.80 -4.87
C TYR A 78 5.97 -4.44 -5.89
N ASN A 79 5.48 -5.62 -5.56
CA ASN A 79 4.44 -6.25 -6.34
C ASN A 79 3.16 -6.21 -5.52
N VAL A 80 2.25 -5.31 -5.87
CA VAL A 80 0.99 -5.18 -5.17
C VAL A 80 0.02 -6.20 -5.72
N PHE A 81 -0.45 -7.11 -4.89
CA PHE A 81 -1.31 -8.20 -5.35
C PHE A 81 -2.70 -8.16 -4.73
N HIS A 82 -2.96 -7.25 -3.81
CA HIS A 82 -4.25 -7.18 -3.14
C HIS A 82 -4.55 -5.74 -2.74
N ALA A 83 -5.74 -5.27 -2.98
CA ALA A 83 -6.19 -3.96 -2.53
C ALA A 83 -7.70 -3.98 -2.39
N MET A 84 -8.18 -3.52 -1.26
CA MET A 84 -9.62 -3.39 -1.04
C MET A 84 -9.88 -2.45 0.12
N LYS A 85 -11.14 -2.13 0.35
CA LYS A 85 -11.51 -1.32 1.49
C LYS A 85 -11.04 -2.03 2.74
N CYS A 86 -10.43 -1.31 3.65
CA CYS A 86 -9.82 -1.92 4.84
C CYS A 86 -10.87 -2.61 5.69
N ARG A 87 -10.63 -3.87 6.00
CA ARG A 87 -11.56 -4.65 6.83
C ARG A 87 -11.31 -4.34 8.29
N LYS A 88 -12.34 -4.46 9.08
CA LYS A 88 -12.29 -4.09 10.49
C LYS A 88 -11.24 -4.85 11.27
N GLU A 89 -10.96 -6.07 10.84
CA GLU A 89 -9.96 -6.88 11.54
C GLU A 89 -8.57 -6.25 11.52
N PHE A 90 -8.34 -5.28 10.65
CA PHE A 90 -7.06 -4.62 10.57
C PHE A 90 -7.06 -3.21 11.19
N TYR A 91 -8.20 -2.75 11.69
CA TYR A 91 -8.29 -1.40 12.25
C TYR A 91 -7.37 -1.21 13.45
N HIS A 92 -7.14 -2.25 14.22
CA HIS A 92 -6.30 -2.14 15.41
C HIS A 92 -4.88 -1.72 15.06
N TYR A 93 -4.40 -2.07 13.86
CA TYR A 93 -3.06 -1.65 13.46
C TYR A 93 -2.99 -0.13 13.30
N VAL A 94 -4.06 0.47 12.81
CA VAL A 94 -4.12 1.92 12.66
C VAL A 94 -4.15 2.58 14.04
N GLU A 95 -4.92 2.00 14.96
CA GLU A 95 -5.00 2.52 16.31
C GLU A 95 -3.63 2.45 16.99
N GLU A 96 -2.96 1.32 16.85
CA GLU A 96 -1.64 1.16 17.47
C GLU A 96 -0.64 2.15 16.93
N SER A 97 -0.68 2.43 15.63
CA SER A 97 0.28 3.33 15.02
C SER A 97 0.19 4.74 15.57
N ARG A 98 -0.96 5.11 16.11
CA ARG A 98 -1.16 6.46 16.63
C ARG A 98 -0.42 6.71 17.93
N TYR A 99 0.02 5.67 18.60
CA TYR A 99 0.70 5.84 19.88
C TYR A 99 2.21 5.86 19.75
N TYR A 100 2.73 5.73 18.54
CA TYR A 100 4.16 5.69 18.36
C TYR A 100 4.67 6.85 17.54
N VAL A 101 3.91 7.90 17.50
CA VAL A 101 4.28 9.04 16.67
C VAL A 101 5.21 9.97 17.36
#